data_25292f62069c185ac1406086882953ea
#
_entry.id   25292f62069c185ac1406086882953ea
#
_cell.length_a   1.000
_cell.length_b   1.000
_cell.length_c   1.000
_cell.angle_alpha   90.00
_cell.angle_beta   90.00
_cell.angle_gamma   90.00
#
_symmetry.space_group_name_H-M   'P 1'
#
loop_
_entity.id
_entity.type
_entity.pdbx_description
1 polymer ?
#
loop_
_entity_poly.entity_id
_entity_poly.type
_entity_poly.pdbx_seq_one_letter_code
_entity_poly.pdbx_strand_id
1 'polypeptide(L)'
;MAPSSPATATDYTVVIPAFNASATLARALDSVMAQTVPAREVIVVDDGSPDRADIARIVAGYGGRVTLLLQDNAGPAAARNAGVRASGGEWIAFLDADDIWLPHKMQAQLALASDADVGLLHGAARVDRMSLPAEMGFDLLWRANRICTSMTVVRRSAFERLGGFFEAQGLIGAEDYNLWLRIAHAGWRVRACEGLVGHYTPAEGSLTSRIERCALAEMRNARELGELLGLSRRDIRWKLRTIRTDFARHLIHARDPLPARRLLVHALFERPTLERIVLMSVSYVPTPLLDMRRRLRKGGQQTLYSL
;
A
#
# COMPACT_ATOMS: atom_id res chain seq x y z
N MET A 1 15.91 -11.69 40.84
CA MET A 1 15.56 -11.65 39.40
C MET A 1 15.57 -10.18 39.01
N ALA A 2 16.52 -9.72 38.22
CA ALA A 2 16.54 -8.39 37.70
C ALA A 2 15.36 -8.21 36.71
N PRO A 3 14.67 -7.07 36.68
CA PRO A 3 13.65 -6.84 35.68
C PRO A 3 14.33 -6.81 34.30
N SER A 4 13.85 -7.64 33.39
CA SER A 4 14.25 -7.61 31.99
C SER A 4 14.01 -6.19 31.48
N SER A 5 15.05 -5.52 31.03
CA SER A 5 14.93 -4.23 30.30
C SER A 5 13.83 -4.35 29.26
N PRO A 6 12.94 -3.34 29.11
CA PRO A 6 12.00 -3.33 28.00
C PRO A 6 12.83 -3.41 26.72
N ALA A 7 12.53 -4.39 25.88
CA ALA A 7 13.15 -4.51 24.57
C ALA A 7 13.03 -3.15 23.90
N THR A 8 14.14 -2.50 23.66
CA THR A 8 14.18 -1.21 22.96
C THR A 8 13.65 -1.48 21.55
N ALA A 9 12.51 -0.92 21.24
CA ALA A 9 11.81 -1.06 19.95
C ALA A 9 12.59 -0.39 18.78
N THR A 10 13.89 -0.64 18.71
CA THR A 10 14.82 -0.06 17.72
C THR A 10 15.33 -1.11 16.74
N ASP A 11 14.95 -2.39 16.91
CA ASP A 11 15.44 -3.48 16.07
C ASP A 11 14.51 -3.67 14.83
N TYR A 12 14.70 -2.82 13.83
CA TYR A 12 13.96 -2.94 12.59
C TYR A 12 14.84 -2.95 11.35
N THR A 13 14.40 -3.68 10.33
CA THR A 13 14.98 -3.68 8.98
C THR A 13 14.08 -2.90 8.02
N VAL A 14 14.67 -2.14 7.14
CA VAL A 14 13.98 -1.53 6.00
C VAL A 14 14.16 -2.39 4.76
N VAL A 15 13.07 -2.72 4.08
CA VAL A 15 13.07 -3.46 2.82
C VAL A 15 12.50 -2.57 1.71
N ILE A 16 13.30 -2.35 0.66
CA ILE A 16 12.96 -1.51 -0.50
C ILE A 16 13.00 -2.38 -1.77
N PRO A 17 11.85 -2.78 -2.33
CA PRO A 17 11.82 -3.40 -3.65
C PRO A 17 12.12 -2.33 -4.71
N ALA A 18 12.98 -2.63 -5.66
CA ALA A 18 13.38 -1.72 -6.73
C ALA A 18 13.24 -2.40 -8.11
N PHE A 19 12.51 -1.76 -9.01
CA PHE A 19 12.42 -2.13 -10.42
C PHE A 19 12.33 -0.86 -11.26
N ASN A 20 13.34 -0.63 -12.11
CA ASN A 20 13.43 0.59 -12.92
C ASN A 20 13.33 1.88 -12.08
N ALA A 21 14.09 1.92 -10.96
CA ALA A 21 13.90 2.90 -9.90
C ALA A 21 15.09 3.86 -9.71
N SER A 22 16.06 3.88 -10.60
CA SER A 22 17.28 4.71 -10.47
C SER A 22 16.98 6.22 -10.31
N ALA A 23 15.86 6.69 -10.90
CA ALA A 23 15.47 8.11 -10.78
C ALA A 23 14.96 8.51 -9.39
N THR A 24 14.51 7.55 -8.57
CA THR A 24 13.80 7.85 -7.31
C THR A 24 14.48 7.25 -6.08
N LEU A 25 15.19 6.12 -6.23
CA LEU A 25 15.76 5.33 -5.15
C LEU A 25 16.65 6.14 -4.20
N ALA A 26 17.45 7.08 -4.71
CA ALA A 26 18.30 7.91 -3.86
C ALA A 26 17.48 8.72 -2.84
N ARG A 27 16.37 9.33 -3.27
CA ARG A 27 15.49 10.10 -2.37
C ARG A 27 14.81 9.20 -1.32
N ALA A 28 14.41 7.99 -1.71
CA ALA A 28 13.86 7.02 -0.78
C ALA A 28 14.90 6.64 0.29
N LEU A 29 16.13 6.30 -0.11
CA LEU A 29 17.22 5.98 0.79
C LEU A 29 17.61 7.15 1.70
N ASP A 30 17.70 8.37 1.18
CA ASP A 30 17.98 9.56 1.97
C ASP A 30 16.93 9.75 3.08
N SER A 31 15.66 9.48 2.78
CA SER A 31 14.57 9.56 3.76
C SER A 31 14.67 8.49 4.86
N VAL A 32 15.22 7.33 4.54
CA VAL A 32 15.55 6.29 5.54
C VAL A 32 16.73 6.70 6.40
N MET A 33 17.78 7.25 5.79
CA MET A 33 18.97 7.72 6.53
C MET A 33 18.66 8.89 7.44
N ALA A 34 17.61 9.68 7.14
CA ALA A 34 17.18 10.84 7.93
C ALA A 34 16.26 10.47 9.10
N GLN A 35 15.96 9.20 9.35
CA GLN A 35 15.09 8.80 10.47
C GLN A 35 15.72 9.11 11.82
N THR A 36 14.91 9.65 12.76
CA THR A 36 15.33 9.92 14.14
C THR A 36 15.69 8.66 14.93
N VAL A 37 15.10 7.53 14.56
CA VAL A 37 15.48 6.20 15.04
C VAL A 37 16.11 5.46 13.86
N PRO A 38 17.43 5.19 13.89
CA PRO A 38 18.13 4.56 12.79
C PRO A 38 17.72 3.10 12.62
N ALA A 39 17.68 2.64 11.36
CA ALA A 39 17.46 1.22 11.05
C ALA A 39 18.69 0.39 11.42
N ARG A 40 18.45 -0.84 11.87
CA ARG A 40 19.49 -1.87 12.03
C ARG A 40 20.09 -2.26 10.67
N GLU A 41 19.22 -2.43 9.69
CA GLU A 41 19.55 -2.90 8.35
C GLU A 41 18.69 -2.18 7.30
N VAL A 42 19.27 -1.87 6.16
CA VAL A 42 18.55 -1.36 4.99
C VAL A 42 18.88 -2.25 3.80
N ILE A 43 17.86 -2.87 3.23
CA ILE A 43 18.02 -3.82 2.14
C ILE A 43 17.24 -3.32 0.93
N VAL A 44 17.95 -3.08 -0.17
CA VAL A 44 17.36 -2.84 -1.50
C VAL A 44 17.35 -4.16 -2.24
N VAL A 45 16.23 -4.54 -2.81
CA VAL A 45 16.09 -5.72 -3.65
C VAL A 45 15.82 -5.29 -5.07
N ASP A 46 16.81 -5.41 -5.95
CA ASP A 46 16.64 -5.17 -7.39
C ASP A 46 15.95 -6.36 -8.04
N ASP A 47 14.72 -6.16 -8.45
CA ASP A 47 13.85 -7.18 -9.06
C ASP A 47 14.03 -7.26 -10.59
N GLY A 48 15.28 -7.43 -11.03
CA GLY A 48 15.58 -7.60 -12.44
C GLY A 48 15.47 -6.33 -13.27
N SER A 49 15.89 -5.20 -12.73
CA SER A 49 15.79 -3.90 -13.38
C SER A 49 16.65 -3.76 -14.65
N PRO A 50 16.15 -3.07 -15.68
CA PRO A 50 16.98 -2.70 -16.83
C PRO A 50 18.07 -1.68 -16.46
N ASP A 51 17.85 -0.84 -15.44
CA ASP A 51 18.77 0.17 -14.91
C ASP A 51 19.59 -0.31 -13.69
N ARG A 52 19.79 -1.63 -13.57
CA ARG A 52 20.51 -2.29 -12.45
C ARG A 52 21.87 -1.66 -12.14
N ALA A 53 22.65 -1.27 -13.16
CA ALA A 53 23.96 -0.65 -12.95
C ALA A 53 23.85 0.70 -12.23
N ASP A 54 22.81 1.48 -12.52
CA ASP A 54 22.55 2.76 -11.85
C ASP A 54 22.07 2.54 -10.42
N ILE A 55 21.18 1.56 -10.19
CA ILE A 55 20.76 1.15 -8.85
C ILE A 55 21.97 0.74 -8.01
N ALA A 56 22.85 -0.10 -8.55
CA ALA A 56 24.05 -0.53 -7.84
C ALA A 56 24.98 0.65 -7.49
N ARG A 57 25.14 1.62 -8.40
CA ARG A 57 25.94 2.84 -8.15
C ARG A 57 25.32 3.69 -7.06
N ILE A 58 24.01 3.87 -7.06
CA ILE A 58 23.28 4.61 -6.03
C ILE A 58 23.51 3.95 -4.67
N VAL A 59 23.29 2.64 -4.54
CA VAL A 59 23.47 1.90 -3.29
C VAL A 59 24.90 1.97 -2.79
N ALA A 60 25.90 1.84 -3.68
CA ALA A 60 27.31 1.97 -3.32
C ALA A 60 27.67 3.33 -2.68
N GLY A 61 26.96 4.38 -3.05
CA GLY A 61 27.10 5.74 -2.46
C GLY A 61 26.80 5.81 -0.96
N TYR A 62 26.11 4.81 -0.39
CA TYR A 62 25.79 4.77 1.04
C TYR A 62 26.84 4.06 1.91
N GLY A 63 28.01 3.70 1.34
CA GLY A 63 29.19 3.27 2.11
C GLY A 63 28.97 2.01 2.95
N GLY A 64 28.26 1.01 2.42
CA GLY A 64 27.99 -0.25 3.13
C GLY A 64 26.84 -0.23 4.15
N ARG A 65 26.18 0.91 4.33
CA ARG A 65 24.97 1.03 5.19
C ARG A 65 23.72 0.42 4.54
N VAL A 66 23.75 0.17 3.23
CA VAL A 66 22.66 -0.40 2.45
C VAL A 66 23.18 -1.66 1.75
N THR A 67 22.45 -2.75 1.90
CA THR A 67 22.70 -4.01 1.20
C THR A 67 21.88 -4.07 -0.07
N LEU A 68 22.51 -4.40 -1.20
CA LEU A 68 21.83 -4.66 -2.47
C LEU A 68 21.70 -6.17 -2.68
N LEU A 69 20.47 -6.63 -2.85
CA LEU A 69 20.17 -7.98 -3.31
C LEU A 69 19.71 -7.93 -4.77
N LEU A 70 20.10 -8.92 -5.54
CA LEU A 70 19.74 -9.04 -6.95
C LEU A 70 18.89 -10.30 -7.15
N GLN A 71 17.79 -10.16 -7.88
CA GLN A 71 16.99 -11.31 -8.32
C GLN A 71 16.51 -11.12 -9.76
N ASP A 72 16.01 -12.19 -10.37
CA ASP A 72 15.25 -12.10 -11.61
C ASP A 72 13.85 -11.54 -11.32
N ASN A 73 13.27 -10.82 -12.29
CA ASN A 73 11.99 -10.16 -12.09
C ASN A 73 10.88 -11.17 -11.73
N ALA A 74 10.44 -11.09 -10.49
CA ALA A 74 9.39 -11.94 -9.93
C ALA A 74 8.23 -11.12 -9.30
N GLY A 75 8.34 -9.79 -9.33
CA GLY A 75 7.34 -8.85 -8.83
C GLY A 75 7.57 -8.37 -7.40
N PRO A 76 6.82 -7.34 -6.97
CA PRO A 76 7.08 -6.64 -5.71
C PRO A 76 6.90 -7.53 -4.47
N ALA A 77 5.99 -8.49 -4.50
CA ALA A 77 5.79 -9.46 -3.43
C ALA A 77 7.05 -10.32 -3.21
N ALA A 78 7.61 -10.88 -4.28
CA ALA A 78 8.81 -11.70 -4.24
C ALA A 78 10.03 -10.90 -3.77
N ALA A 79 10.19 -9.67 -4.27
CA ALA A 79 11.26 -8.78 -3.85
C ALA A 79 11.17 -8.43 -2.36
N ARG A 80 9.99 -8.08 -1.84
CA ARG A 80 9.80 -7.81 -0.41
C ARG A 80 10.07 -9.06 0.42
N ASN A 81 9.59 -10.23 0.01
CA ASN A 81 9.86 -11.50 0.70
C ASN A 81 11.36 -11.83 0.71
N ALA A 82 12.08 -11.63 -0.40
CA ALA A 82 13.52 -11.83 -0.48
C ALA A 82 14.28 -10.93 0.50
N GLY A 83 13.93 -9.65 0.57
CA GLY A 83 14.50 -8.72 1.54
C GLY A 83 14.25 -9.14 2.98
N VAL A 84 13.04 -9.61 3.31
CA VAL A 84 12.71 -10.12 4.65
C VAL A 84 13.52 -11.37 4.99
N ARG A 85 13.65 -12.32 4.05
CA ARG A 85 14.48 -13.54 4.29
C ARG A 85 15.94 -13.23 4.55
N ALA A 86 16.48 -12.17 3.96
CA ALA A 86 17.88 -11.75 4.13
C ALA A 86 18.11 -10.87 5.37
N SER A 87 17.08 -10.57 6.13
CA SER A 87 17.12 -9.61 7.23
C SER A 87 16.92 -10.26 8.60
N GLY A 88 17.33 -9.57 9.69
CA GLY A 88 17.26 -10.09 11.07
C GLY A 88 16.47 -9.22 12.04
N GLY A 89 15.95 -8.06 11.65
CA GLY A 89 15.22 -7.16 12.55
C GLY A 89 13.91 -7.76 13.08
N GLU A 90 13.54 -7.44 14.32
CA GLU A 90 12.25 -7.85 14.92
C GLU A 90 11.07 -7.26 14.19
N TRP A 91 11.23 -6.04 13.66
CA TRP A 91 10.26 -5.36 12.86
C TRP A 91 10.75 -5.15 11.44
N ILE A 92 9.85 -5.20 10.49
CA ILE A 92 10.13 -5.02 9.06
C ILE A 92 9.36 -3.80 8.58
N ALA A 93 10.07 -2.78 8.14
CA ALA A 93 9.50 -1.57 7.56
C ALA A 93 9.62 -1.64 6.04
N PHE A 94 8.51 -1.50 5.33
CA PHE A 94 8.49 -1.49 3.87
C PHE A 94 8.47 -0.05 3.34
N LEU A 95 9.25 0.19 2.28
CA LEU A 95 9.28 1.46 1.56
C LEU A 95 9.40 1.16 0.07
N ASP A 96 8.47 1.64 -0.75
CA ASP A 96 8.60 1.58 -2.19
C ASP A 96 9.63 2.62 -2.67
N ALA A 97 10.38 2.29 -3.73
CA ALA A 97 11.55 3.07 -4.16
C ALA A 97 11.23 4.48 -4.71
N ASP A 98 9.95 4.81 -4.88
CA ASP A 98 9.45 6.12 -5.33
C ASP A 98 8.84 6.97 -4.22
N ASP A 99 8.67 6.42 -3.01
CA ASP A 99 8.07 7.09 -1.85
C ASP A 99 9.13 7.70 -0.90
N ILE A 100 8.67 8.54 0.03
CA ILE A 100 9.55 9.26 0.98
C ILE A 100 8.95 9.19 2.38
N TRP A 101 9.78 8.88 3.37
CA TRP A 101 9.42 8.96 4.79
C TRP A 101 9.71 10.34 5.38
N LEU A 102 8.88 10.76 6.34
CA LEU A 102 9.21 11.90 7.21
C LEU A 102 10.13 11.44 8.35
N PRO A 103 11.04 12.30 8.83
CA PRO A 103 12.08 11.92 9.80
C PRO A 103 11.58 11.24 11.07
N HIS A 104 10.39 11.56 11.54
CA HIS A 104 9.79 11.04 12.78
C HIS A 104 8.97 9.76 12.60
N LYS A 105 8.85 9.21 11.36
CA LYS A 105 7.98 8.05 11.08
C LYS A 105 8.27 6.86 11.99
N MET A 106 9.53 6.43 12.04
CA MET A 106 9.87 5.23 12.80
C MET A 106 9.70 5.45 14.31
N GLN A 107 10.04 6.63 14.83
CA GLN A 107 9.79 6.97 16.22
C GLN A 107 8.30 6.91 16.57
N ALA A 108 7.44 7.52 15.74
CA ALA A 108 6.00 7.56 15.98
C ALA A 108 5.36 6.16 15.92
N GLN A 109 5.77 5.33 14.97
CA GLN A 109 5.21 3.99 14.81
C GLN A 109 5.72 3.03 15.88
N LEU A 110 7.03 2.98 16.15
CA LEU A 110 7.61 2.07 17.13
C LEU A 110 7.16 2.38 18.58
N ALA A 111 6.74 3.60 18.86
CA ALA A 111 6.09 3.93 20.14
C ALA A 111 4.79 3.12 20.38
N LEU A 112 4.18 2.56 19.34
CA LEU A 112 2.99 1.71 19.42
C LEU A 112 3.32 0.21 19.46
N ALA A 113 4.59 -0.17 19.44
CA ALA A 113 5.07 -1.56 19.30
C ALA A 113 5.10 -2.34 20.63
N SER A 114 4.75 -1.72 21.76
CA SER A 114 4.91 -2.27 23.11
C SER A 114 4.16 -3.57 23.37
N ASP A 115 2.97 -3.71 22.77
CA ASP A 115 2.11 -4.86 23.01
C ASP A 115 2.51 -6.04 22.12
N ALA A 116 2.61 -7.24 22.70
CA ALA A 116 3.08 -8.43 21.98
C ALA A 116 2.11 -8.90 20.87
N ASP A 117 0.86 -8.50 20.94
CA ASP A 117 -0.20 -8.83 19.97
C ASP A 117 -0.31 -7.84 18.80
N VAL A 118 0.49 -6.75 18.80
CA VAL A 118 0.57 -5.83 17.66
C VAL A 118 1.40 -6.46 16.55
N GLY A 119 0.74 -6.71 15.40
CA GLY A 119 1.35 -7.33 14.22
C GLY A 119 1.67 -6.35 13.10
N LEU A 120 0.94 -5.22 13.02
CA LEU A 120 1.10 -4.23 11.96
C LEU A 120 0.92 -2.82 12.52
N LEU A 121 1.89 -1.98 12.21
CA LEU A 121 1.86 -0.53 12.44
C LEU A 121 1.77 0.18 11.10
N HIS A 122 1.00 1.26 11.02
CA HIS A 122 0.92 2.08 9.82
C HIS A 122 0.66 3.55 10.15
N GLY A 123 0.67 4.41 9.15
CA GLY A 123 0.38 5.83 9.30
C GLY A 123 -0.09 6.47 7.98
N ALA A 124 -0.43 7.75 8.02
CA ALA A 124 -0.92 8.45 6.85
C ALA A 124 0.22 8.83 5.88
N ALA A 125 -0.03 8.63 4.58
CA ALA A 125 0.85 9.06 3.48
C ALA A 125 0.33 10.32 2.77
N ARG A 126 -0.86 10.83 3.17
CA ARG A 126 -1.54 11.95 2.50
C ARG A 126 -2.34 12.76 3.52
N VAL A 127 -2.38 14.06 3.33
CA VAL A 127 -3.07 15.00 4.23
C VAL A 127 -4.58 14.70 4.32
N ASP A 128 -5.22 14.31 3.21
CA ASP A 128 -6.63 13.95 3.17
C ASP A 128 -6.97 12.62 3.89
N ARG A 129 -5.94 11.91 4.39
CA ARG A 129 -6.06 10.66 5.14
C ARG A 129 -5.42 10.72 6.54
N MET A 130 -5.20 11.88 7.09
CA MET A 130 -4.58 12.04 8.42
C MET A 130 -5.47 11.50 9.55
N SER A 131 -6.78 11.47 9.37
CA SER A 131 -7.73 10.89 10.35
C SER A 131 -7.93 9.40 10.08
N LEU A 132 -6.96 8.58 10.46
CA LEU A 132 -7.07 7.13 10.47
C LEU A 132 -7.62 6.67 11.83
N PRO A 133 -8.45 5.61 11.88
CA PRO A 133 -8.77 4.96 13.14
C PRO A 133 -7.49 4.49 13.82
N ALA A 134 -7.34 4.72 15.13
CA ALA A 134 -6.16 4.31 15.89
C ALA A 134 -5.90 2.80 15.81
N GLU A 135 -6.97 2.02 15.61
CA GLU A 135 -6.92 0.58 15.40
C GLU A 135 -7.90 0.15 14.32
N MET A 136 -7.48 -0.79 13.47
CA MET A 136 -8.30 -1.33 12.40
C MET A 136 -8.42 -2.85 12.51
N GLY A 137 -9.63 -3.33 12.82
CA GLY A 137 -9.93 -4.76 12.76
C GLY A 137 -10.20 -5.24 11.33
N PHE A 138 -10.34 -6.57 11.20
CA PHE A 138 -10.59 -7.25 9.94
C PHE A 138 -11.79 -6.66 9.17
N ASP A 139 -12.91 -6.42 9.84
CA ASP A 139 -14.14 -5.92 9.18
C ASP A 139 -13.94 -4.55 8.53
N LEU A 140 -13.17 -3.66 9.17
CA LEU A 140 -12.88 -2.35 8.63
C LEU A 140 -11.93 -2.45 7.42
N LEU A 141 -10.90 -3.28 7.52
CA LEU A 141 -9.97 -3.55 6.43
C LEU A 141 -10.67 -4.28 5.28
N TRP A 142 -11.56 -5.25 5.57
CA TRP A 142 -12.33 -5.93 4.52
C TRP A 142 -13.16 -4.97 3.68
N ARG A 143 -13.64 -3.88 4.28
CA ARG A 143 -14.42 -2.86 3.54
C ARG A 143 -13.58 -2.11 2.53
N ALA A 144 -12.37 -1.68 2.89
CA ALA A 144 -11.49 -0.94 1.98
C ALA A 144 -10.02 -1.05 2.42
N ASN A 145 -9.09 -1.15 1.45
CA ASN A 145 -7.67 -0.95 1.71
C ASN A 145 -7.42 0.51 2.09
N ARG A 146 -6.96 0.74 3.31
CA ARG A 146 -6.64 2.07 3.87
C ARG A 146 -5.16 2.21 4.21
N ILE A 147 -4.37 1.17 3.97
CA ILE A 147 -2.97 1.07 4.38
C ILE A 147 -2.09 1.22 3.14
N CYS A 148 -1.19 2.19 3.18
CA CYS A 148 -0.14 2.35 2.18
C CYS A 148 1.07 1.52 2.61
N THR A 149 1.55 0.63 1.75
CA THR A 149 2.66 -0.29 2.04
C THR A 149 3.90 0.43 2.53
N SER A 150 4.28 1.52 1.88
CA SER A 150 5.44 2.34 2.28
C SER A 150 5.34 2.95 3.67
N MET A 151 4.15 3.01 4.25
CA MET A 151 3.92 3.56 5.60
C MET A 151 3.71 2.45 6.63
N THR A 152 4.07 1.21 6.33
CA THR A 152 3.89 0.08 7.23
C THR A 152 5.17 -0.33 7.95
N VAL A 153 4.97 -0.92 9.13
CA VAL A 153 5.97 -1.67 9.89
C VAL A 153 5.30 -2.93 10.41
N VAL A 154 5.82 -4.09 10.04
CA VAL A 154 5.23 -5.40 10.34
C VAL A 154 6.10 -6.14 11.35
N ARG A 155 5.50 -6.75 12.38
CA ARG A 155 6.23 -7.62 13.28
C ARG A 155 6.67 -8.88 12.54
N ARG A 156 7.95 -9.22 12.62
CA ARG A 156 8.52 -10.39 11.92
C ARG A 156 7.75 -11.68 12.22
N SER A 157 7.43 -11.94 13.48
CA SER A 157 6.70 -13.15 13.87
C SER A 157 5.29 -13.23 13.27
N ALA A 158 4.62 -12.10 13.08
CA ALA A 158 3.33 -12.04 12.37
C ALA A 158 3.52 -12.32 10.87
N PHE A 159 4.54 -11.72 10.26
CA PHE A 159 4.87 -11.93 8.85
C PHE A 159 5.20 -13.38 8.53
N GLU A 160 6.10 -13.99 9.30
CA GLU A 160 6.57 -15.37 9.10
C GLU A 160 5.47 -16.39 9.38
N ARG A 161 4.70 -16.21 10.48
CA ARG A 161 3.57 -17.09 10.80
C ARG A 161 2.52 -17.16 9.68
N LEU A 162 2.36 -16.08 8.94
CA LEU A 162 1.40 -15.99 7.85
C LEU A 162 2.01 -16.28 6.47
N GLY A 163 3.30 -16.60 6.38
CA GLY A 163 3.98 -16.95 5.13
C GLY A 163 4.30 -15.77 4.22
N GLY A 164 4.33 -14.54 4.76
CA GLY A 164 4.70 -13.33 4.02
C GLY A 164 3.70 -12.88 2.96
N PHE A 165 4.19 -12.16 1.95
CA PHE A 165 3.38 -11.78 0.78
C PHE A 165 3.13 -12.98 -0.13
N PHE A 166 1.93 -13.10 -0.67
CA PHE A 166 1.66 -14.09 -1.72
C PHE A 166 2.22 -13.62 -3.06
N GLU A 167 3.07 -14.45 -3.67
CA GLU A 167 3.84 -14.12 -4.89
C GLU A 167 3.07 -14.41 -6.19
N ALA A 168 1.75 -14.63 -6.09
CA ALA A 168 0.94 -14.94 -7.27
C ALA A 168 0.84 -13.73 -8.21
N GLN A 169 1.21 -13.93 -9.48
CA GLN A 169 1.19 -12.87 -10.51
C GLN A 169 -0.17 -12.15 -10.64
N GLY A 170 -1.27 -12.86 -10.41
CA GLY A 170 -2.61 -12.29 -10.45
C GLY A 170 -2.99 -11.42 -9.23
N LEU A 171 -2.12 -11.32 -8.22
CA LEU A 171 -2.31 -10.48 -7.05
C LEU A 171 -1.46 -9.19 -7.10
N ILE A 172 -0.64 -8.98 -8.12
CA ILE A 172 0.18 -7.76 -8.24
C ILE A 172 -0.74 -6.52 -8.23
N GLY A 173 -0.56 -5.66 -7.22
CA GLY A 173 -1.40 -4.49 -6.91
C GLY A 173 -2.48 -4.76 -5.87
N ALA A 174 -2.50 -5.95 -5.25
CA ALA A 174 -3.32 -6.31 -4.10
C ALA A 174 -2.59 -7.26 -3.12
N GLU A 175 -1.29 -7.52 -3.35
CA GLU A 175 -0.47 -8.43 -2.54
C GLU A 175 -0.30 -7.93 -1.11
N ASP A 176 -0.18 -6.63 -0.93
CA ASP A 176 -0.09 -5.95 0.35
C ASP A 176 -1.40 -6.05 1.12
N TYR A 177 -2.49 -5.70 0.48
CA TYR A 177 -3.82 -5.79 1.05
C TYR A 177 -4.19 -7.22 1.46
N ASN A 178 -3.76 -8.23 0.68
CA ASN A 178 -3.88 -9.63 1.05
C ASN A 178 -3.22 -9.92 2.41
N LEU A 179 -1.99 -9.46 2.60
CA LEU A 179 -1.25 -9.68 3.86
C LEU A 179 -1.90 -8.93 5.03
N TRP A 180 -2.34 -7.68 4.84
CA TRP A 180 -3.00 -6.91 5.91
C TRP A 180 -4.28 -7.57 6.39
N LEU A 181 -5.07 -8.12 5.47
CA LEU A 181 -6.29 -8.87 5.82
C LEU A 181 -5.96 -10.15 6.60
N ARG A 182 -4.91 -10.90 6.21
CA ARG A 182 -4.48 -12.11 6.93
C ARG A 182 -3.96 -11.79 8.34
N ILE A 183 -3.19 -10.72 8.50
CA ILE A 183 -2.71 -10.23 9.80
C ILE A 183 -3.90 -9.94 10.72
N ALA A 184 -4.87 -9.12 10.27
CA ALA A 184 -6.02 -8.77 11.08
C ALA A 184 -6.95 -9.96 11.36
N HIS A 185 -7.15 -10.87 10.39
CA HIS A 185 -7.97 -12.07 10.57
C HIS A 185 -7.36 -13.07 11.55
N ALA A 186 -6.03 -13.16 11.60
CA ALA A 186 -5.30 -14.02 12.54
C ALA A 186 -5.29 -13.47 13.98
N GLY A 187 -5.97 -12.37 14.24
CA GLY A 187 -6.10 -11.77 15.57
C GLY A 187 -4.96 -10.81 15.95
N TRP A 188 -4.03 -10.52 15.06
CA TRP A 188 -3.04 -9.49 15.30
C TRP A 188 -3.67 -8.11 15.25
N ARG A 189 -3.28 -7.24 16.19
CA ARG A 189 -3.70 -5.85 16.18
C ARG A 189 -3.00 -5.05 15.09
N VAL A 190 -3.78 -4.22 14.40
CA VAL A 190 -3.31 -3.28 13.37
C VAL A 190 -3.51 -1.87 13.91
N ARG A 191 -2.42 -1.16 14.18
CA ARG A 191 -2.45 0.15 14.83
C ARG A 191 -1.93 1.26 13.91
N ALA A 192 -2.61 2.40 13.95
CA ALA A 192 -2.20 3.61 13.22
C ALA A 192 -1.56 4.62 14.18
N CYS A 193 -0.41 5.18 13.81
CA CYS A 193 0.08 6.39 14.44
C CYS A 193 -0.65 7.62 13.89
N GLU A 194 -0.71 8.66 14.70
CA GLU A 194 -1.32 9.93 14.30
C GLU A 194 -0.42 10.71 13.33
N GLY A 195 -1.06 11.52 12.51
CA GLY A 195 -0.39 12.45 11.62
C GLY A 195 0.17 11.84 10.34
N LEU A 196 0.84 12.68 9.60
CA LEU A 196 1.51 12.31 8.35
C LEU A 196 2.89 11.74 8.66
N VAL A 197 3.22 10.58 8.10
CA VAL A 197 4.52 9.92 8.35
C VAL A 197 5.37 9.77 7.09
N GLY A 198 4.83 10.10 5.93
CA GLY A 198 5.54 10.06 4.66
C GLY A 198 4.71 10.64 3.53
N HIS A 199 5.27 10.60 2.35
CA HIS A 199 4.63 11.05 1.11
C HIS A 199 4.58 9.90 0.12
N TYR A 200 3.36 9.56 -0.29
CA TYR A 200 3.14 8.70 -1.44
C TYR A 200 3.33 9.53 -2.72
N THR A 201 4.22 9.09 -3.59
CA THR A 201 4.55 9.78 -4.85
C THR A 201 3.99 8.97 -6.03
N PRO A 202 2.85 9.38 -6.62
CA PRO A 202 2.35 8.71 -7.80
C PRO A 202 3.33 8.89 -8.95
N ALA A 203 3.98 7.81 -9.40
CA ALA A 203 4.83 7.84 -10.58
C ALA A 203 4.00 7.50 -11.84
N GLU A 204 4.28 8.17 -12.96
CA GLU A 204 3.74 7.76 -14.26
C GLU A 204 4.22 6.35 -14.59
N GLY A 205 3.29 5.46 -14.94
CA GLY A 205 3.61 4.04 -15.19
C GLY A 205 3.67 3.16 -13.96
N SER A 206 3.43 3.69 -12.75
CA SER A 206 3.32 2.91 -11.51
C SER A 206 2.22 1.84 -11.62
N LEU A 207 2.31 0.79 -10.80
CA LEU A 207 1.30 -0.28 -10.76
C LEU A 207 -0.10 0.28 -10.49
N THR A 208 -0.22 1.27 -9.61
CA THR A 208 -1.48 1.92 -9.25
C THR A 208 -2.08 2.76 -10.37
N SER A 209 -1.29 3.19 -11.37
CA SER A 209 -1.80 3.87 -12.56
C SER A 209 -2.61 2.94 -13.48
N ARG A 210 -2.43 1.62 -13.34
CA ARG A 210 -3.15 0.60 -14.11
C ARG A 210 -4.43 0.18 -13.40
N ILE A 211 -5.38 1.09 -13.29
CA ILE A 211 -6.60 0.97 -12.46
C ILE A 211 -7.38 -0.32 -12.73
N GLU A 212 -7.57 -0.70 -13.99
CA GLU A 212 -8.30 -1.93 -14.33
C GLU A 212 -7.56 -3.19 -13.83
N ARG A 213 -6.24 -3.23 -13.95
CA ARG A 213 -5.43 -4.34 -13.45
C ARG A 213 -5.52 -4.47 -11.93
N CYS A 214 -5.45 -3.33 -11.22
CA CYS A 214 -5.63 -3.32 -9.77
C CYS A 214 -7.01 -3.79 -9.35
N ALA A 215 -8.07 -3.41 -10.10
CA ALA A 215 -9.43 -3.88 -9.85
C ALA A 215 -9.53 -5.43 -9.98
N LEU A 216 -8.93 -5.99 -11.02
CA LEU A 216 -8.91 -7.44 -11.25
C LEU A 216 -8.14 -8.17 -10.15
N ALA A 217 -6.97 -7.65 -9.75
CA ALA A 217 -6.17 -8.20 -8.67
C ALA A 217 -6.92 -8.17 -7.32
N GLU A 218 -7.56 -7.04 -7.00
CA GLU A 218 -8.33 -6.93 -5.76
C GLU A 218 -9.59 -7.82 -5.78
N MET A 219 -10.27 -7.98 -6.91
CA MET A 219 -11.39 -8.91 -7.04
C MET A 219 -10.94 -10.37 -6.89
N ARG A 220 -9.80 -10.73 -7.45
CA ARG A 220 -9.19 -12.05 -7.27
C ARG A 220 -8.84 -12.28 -5.80
N ASN A 221 -8.15 -11.32 -5.19
CA ASN A 221 -7.84 -11.35 -3.76
C ASN A 221 -9.09 -11.55 -2.90
N ALA A 222 -10.16 -10.78 -3.14
CA ALA A 222 -11.39 -10.87 -2.37
C ALA A 222 -12.06 -12.25 -2.49
N ARG A 223 -11.98 -12.90 -3.65
CA ARG A 223 -12.54 -14.25 -3.86
C ARG A 223 -11.67 -15.29 -3.19
N GLU A 224 -10.38 -15.39 -3.59
CA GLU A 224 -9.48 -16.44 -3.13
C GLU A 224 -9.23 -16.37 -1.62
N LEU A 225 -8.95 -15.15 -1.12
CA LEU A 225 -8.74 -14.94 0.31
C LEU A 225 -10.02 -15.12 1.12
N GLY A 226 -11.17 -14.62 0.61
CA GLY A 226 -12.45 -14.81 1.28
C GLY A 226 -12.83 -16.29 1.45
N GLU A 227 -12.55 -17.11 0.44
CA GLU A 227 -12.72 -18.58 0.51
C GLU A 227 -11.72 -19.21 1.48
N LEU A 228 -10.44 -18.84 1.42
CA LEU A 228 -9.38 -19.31 2.33
C LEU A 228 -9.69 -19.01 3.80
N LEU A 229 -10.24 -17.83 4.08
CA LEU A 229 -10.61 -17.39 5.44
C LEU A 229 -12.01 -17.88 5.89
N GLY A 230 -12.71 -18.65 5.06
CA GLY A 230 -14.04 -19.19 5.39
C GLY A 230 -15.15 -18.14 5.45
N LEU A 231 -15.00 -17.02 4.75
CA LEU A 231 -16.02 -15.96 4.74
C LEU A 231 -17.28 -16.41 4.02
N SER A 232 -18.43 -15.84 4.42
CA SER A 232 -19.69 -16.18 3.76
C SER A 232 -19.71 -15.75 2.28
N ARG A 233 -20.41 -16.54 1.43
CA ARG A 233 -20.61 -16.16 0.04
C ARG A 233 -21.30 -14.80 -0.11
N ARG A 234 -22.08 -14.37 0.90
CA ARG A 234 -22.72 -13.07 0.94
C ARG A 234 -21.68 -11.96 1.08
N ASP A 235 -20.71 -12.11 1.98
CA ASP A 235 -19.67 -11.12 2.25
C ASP A 235 -18.70 -11.00 1.09
N ILE A 236 -18.29 -12.13 0.49
CA ILE A 236 -17.46 -12.14 -0.71
C ILE A 236 -18.18 -11.43 -1.86
N ARG A 237 -19.46 -11.74 -2.14
CA ARG A 237 -20.23 -11.05 -3.18
C ARG A 237 -20.41 -9.56 -2.89
N TRP A 238 -20.64 -9.20 -1.62
CA TRP A 238 -20.70 -7.79 -1.22
C TRP A 238 -19.39 -7.08 -1.56
N LYS A 239 -18.24 -7.64 -1.16
CA LYS A 239 -16.91 -7.09 -1.43
C LYS A 239 -16.65 -6.95 -2.94
N LEU A 240 -16.93 -7.96 -3.73
CA LEU A 240 -16.75 -7.91 -5.19
C LEU A 240 -17.57 -6.78 -5.84
N ARG A 241 -18.82 -6.57 -5.39
CA ARG A 241 -19.64 -5.44 -5.88
C ARG A 241 -19.08 -4.09 -5.48
N THR A 242 -18.57 -3.98 -4.27
CA THR A 242 -17.93 -2.75 -3.76
C THR A 242 -16.71 -2.42 -4.59
N ILE A 243 -15.79 -3.37 -4.79
CA ILE A 243 -14.60 -3.20 -5.64
C ILE A 243 -15.00 -2.73 -7.04
N ARG A 244 -15.93 -3.42 -7.70
CA ARG A 244 -16.40 -3.02 -9.05
C ARG A 244 -16.93 -1.59 -9.08
N THR A 245 -17.68 -1.17 -8.07
CA THR A 245 -18.26 0.18 -8.00
C THR A 245 -17.17 1.25 -7.77
N ASP A 246 -16.25 1.00 -6.85
CA ASP A 246 -15.20 1.95 -6.48
C ASP A 246 -14.18 2.12 -7.62
N PHE A 247 -13.73 1.04 -8.22
CA PHE A 247 -12.83 1.11 -9.37
C PHE A 247 -13.49 1.71 -10.61
N ALA A 248 -14.77 1.43 -10.85
CA ALA A 248 -15.51 2.11 -11.92
C ALA A 248 -15.58 3.63 -11.72
N ARG A 249 -15.76 4.09 -10.47
CA ARG A 249 -15.69 5.52 -10.13
C ARG A 249 -14.31 6.09 -10.42
N HIS A 250 -13.24 5.40 -10.06
CA HIS A 250 -11.86 5.81 -10.35
C HIS A 250 -11.58 5.87 -11.86
N LEU A 251 -12.02 4.87 -12.62
CA LEU A 251 -11.88 4.84 -14.08
C LEU A 251 -12.63 6.00 -14.76
N ILE A 252 -13.86 6.31 -14.33
CA ILE A 252 -14.60 7.48 -14.82
C ILE A 252 -13.84 8.77 -14.51
N HIS A 253 -13.26 8.88 -13.32
CA HIS A 253 -12.41 10.00 -12.93
C HIS A 253 -11.14 10.11 -13.78
N ALA A 254 -10.54 8.97 -14.13
CA ALA A 254 -9.38 8.88 -15.01
C ALA A 254 -9.71 9.04 -16.51
N ARG A 255 -10.98 9.27 -16.86
CA ARG A 255 -11.47 9.40 -18.26
C ARG A 255 -11.34 8.12 -19.07
N ASP A 256 -11.41 6.98 -18.43
CA ASP A 256 -11.45 5.65 -19.06
C ASP A 256 -12.82 4.97 -18.83
N PRO A 257 -13.86 5.34 -19.59
CA PRO A 257 -15.23 4.88 -19.35
C PRO A 257 -15.49 3.43 -19.80
N LEU A 258 -14.72 2.88 -20.73
CA LEU A 258 -15.00 1.53 -21.26
C LEU A 258 -14.80 0.44 -20.22
N PRO A 259 -13.65 0.34 -19.52
CA PRO A 259 -13.50 -0.60 -18.40
C PRO A 259 -14.49 -0.31 -17.27
N ALA A 260 -14.79 0.97 -16.99
CA ALA A 260 -15.76 1.34 -15.97
C ALA A 260 -17.15 0.73 -16.23
N ARG A 261 -17.63 0.78 -17.49
CA ARG A 261 -18.92 0.18 -17.89
C ARG A 261 -18.92 -1.33 -17.69
N ARG A 262 -17.82 -2.03 -18.06
CA ARG A 262 -17.70 -3.49 -17.85
C ARG A 262 -17.88 -3.84 -16.37
N LEU A 263 -17.22 -3.11 -15.47
CA LEU A 263 -17.35 -3.34 -14.03
C LEU A 263 -18.77 -3.04 -13.53
N LEU A 264 -19.38 -1.93 -13.98
CA LEU A 264 -20.71 -1.50 -13.54
C LEU A 264 -21.83 -2.42 -14.03
N VAL A 265 -21.74 -2.94 -15.25
CA VAL A 265 -22.75 -3.90 -15.78
C VAL A 265 -22.91 -5.06 -14.81
N HIS A 266 -21.82 -5.74 -14.44
CA HIS A 266 -21.87 -6.85 -13.48
C HIS A 266 -22.42 -6.43 -12.11
N ALA A 267 -22.02 -5.28 -11.60
CA ALA A 267 -22.46 -4.78 -10.29
C ALA A 267 -23.96 -4.42 -10.27
N LEU A 268 -24.48 -3.90 -11.39
CA LEU A 268 -25.90 -3.57 -11.57
C LEU A 268 -26.78 -4.81 -11.68
N PHE A 269 -26.36 -5.82 -12.48
CA PHE A 269 -27.08 -7.08 -12.61
C PHE A 269 -27.23 -7.81 -11.25
N GLU A 270 -26.18 -7.80 -10.43
CA GLU A 270 -26.23 -8.43 -9.11
C GLU A 270 -27.10 -7.66 -8.09
N ARG A 271 -27.02 -6.34 -8.09
CA ARG A 271 -27.77 -5.46 -7.18
C ARG A 271 -27.79 -4.02 -7.72
N PRO A 272 -28.87 -3.56 -8.34
CA PRO A 272 -29.01 -2.18 -8.77
C PRO A 272 -29.05 -1.24 -7.55
N THR A 273 -28.31 -0.12 -7.64
CA THR A 273 -28.38 0.99 -6.68
C THR A 273 -28.37 2.30 -7.45
N LEU A 274 -28.96 3.36 -6.85
CA LEU A 274 -28.98 4.68 -7.47
C LEU A 274 -27.56 5.17 -7.85
N GLU A 275 -26.59 4.95 -6.96
CA GLU A 275 -25.19 5.28 -7.21
C GLU A 275 -24.64 4.61 -8.48
N ARG A 276 -24.85 3.30 -8.65
CA ARG A 276 -24.37 2.54 -9.81
C ARG A 276 -25.06 2.97 -11.10
N ILE A 277 -26.35 3.29 -11.03
CA ILE A 277 -27.11 3.83 -12.16
C ILE A 277 -26.54 5.19 -12.56
N VAL A 278 -26.28 6.08 -11.60
CA VAL A 278 -25.67 7.39 -11.86
C VAL A 278 -24.27 7.24 -12.45
N LEU A 279 -23.43 6.37 -11.89
CA LEU A 279 -22.09 6.13 -12.43
C LEU A 279 -22.15 5.59 -13.87
N MET A 280 -23.07 4.66 -14.15
CA MET A 280 -23.29 4.13 -15.49
C MET A 280 -23.70 5.26 -16.44
N SER A 281 -24.66 6.10 -16.07
CA SER A 281 -25.09 7.24 -16.90
C SER A 281 -23.95 8.24 -17.14
N VAL A 282 -23.18 8.58 -16.08
CA VAL A 282 -22.01 9.47 -16.18
C VAL A 282 -20.94 8.90 -17.10
N SER A 283 -20.78 7.59 -17.19
CA SER A 283 -19.80 6.95 -18.06
C SER A 283 -20.09 7.17 -19.57
N TYR A 284 -21.31 7.57 -19.94
CA TYR A 284 -21.69 7.91 -21.31
C TYR A 284 -21.57 9.41 -21.61
N VAL A 285 -21.32 10.25 -20.61
CA VAL A 285 -21.13 11.69 -20.82
C VAL A 285 -19.79 11.93 -21.52
N PRO A 286 -19.76 12.69 -22.64
CA PRO A 286 -18.52 13.00 -23.33
C PRO A 286 -17.49 13.68 -22.40
N THR A 287 -16.23 13.27 -22.51
CA THR A 287 -15.12 13.77 -21.68
C THR A 287 -15.03 15.31 -21.63
N PRO A 288 -15.20 16.06 -22.75
CA PRO A 288 -15.15 17.51 -22.72
C PRO A 288 -16.20 18.15 -21.78
N LEU A 289 -17.40 17.57 -21.69
CA LEU A 289 -18.47 18.07 -20.80
C LEU A 289 -18.12 17.80 -19.32
N LEU A 290 -17.53 16.65 -19.04
CA LEU A 290 -17.05 16.32 -17.67
C LEU A 290 -15.92 17.25 -17.24
N ASP A 291 -15.04 17.65 -18.15
CA ASP A 291 -13.92 18.56 -17.88
C ASP A 291 -14.37 20.01 -17.69
N MET A 292 -15.36 20.47 -18.45
CA MET A 292 -15.97 21.78 -18.26
C MET A 292 -16.54 21.94 -16.84
N ARG A 293 -17.27 20.94 -16.33
CA ARG A 293 -17.80 20.94 -14.96
C ARG A 293 -16.68 21.00 -13.90
N ARG A 294 -15.54 20.35 -14.16
CA ARG A 294 -14.38 20.36 -13.24
C ARG A 294 -13.69 21.74 -13.22
N ARG A 295 -13.58 22.40 -14.37
CA ARG A 295 -13.03 23.76 -14.48
C ARG A 295 -13.90 24.78 -13.74
N LEU A 296 -15.22 24.70 -13.89
CA LEU A 296 -16.18 25.57 -13.19
C LEU A 296 -16.11 25.40 -11.66
N ARG A 297 -15.96 24.17 -11.15
CA ARG A 297 -15.77 23.92 -9.71
C ARG A 297 -14.44 24.44 -9.16
N LYS A 298 -13.34 24.34 -9.91
CA LYS A 298 -12.03 24.89 -9.49
C LYS A 298 -12.01 26.41 -9.54
N GLY A 299 -12.65 27.05 -10.50
CA GLY A 299 -12.83 28.51 -10.57
C GLY A 299 -13.61 29.08 -9.39
N GLY A 300 -14.64 28.38 -8.92
CA GLY A 300 -15.42 28.80 -7.74
C GLY A 300 -14.71 28.67 -6.39
N GLN A 301 -13.72 27.79 -6.28
CA GLN A 301 -12.91 27.66 -5.04
C GLN A 301 -11.78 28.70 -4.96
N GLN A 302 -11.24 29.17 -6.09
CA GLN A 302 -10.24 30.24 -6.09
C GLN A 302 -10.82 31.62 -5.73
N THR A 303 -12.12 31.85 -5.94
CA THR A 303 -12.79 33.11 -5.61
C THR A 303 -13.16 33.23 -4.12
N LEU A 304 -13.11 32.13 -3.34
CA LEU A 304 -13.41 32.10 -1.91
C LEU A 304 -12.19 32.30 -0.99
N TYR A 305 -10.98 32.32 -1.55
CA TYR A 305 -9.72 32.55 -0.80
C TYR A 305 -9.02 33.87 -1.16
N SER A 306 -9.73 34.76 -1.88
CA SER A 306 -9.22 36.10 -2.27
C SER A 306 -10.09 37.26 -1.73
N LEU A 307 -10.70 37.10 -0.54
CA LEU A 307 -11.30 38.18 0.25
C LEU A 307 -10.80 38.12 1.70
#